data_f8ebcbe152d0a7df16f5d930be4f79d5
#
_entry.id   f8ebcbe152d0a7df16f5d930be4f79d5
#
_cell.length_a   1.000
_cell.length_b   1.000
_cell.length_c   1.000
_cell.angle_alpha   90.00
_cell.angle_beta   90.00
_cell.angle_gamma   90.00
#
_symmetry.space_group_name_H-M   'P 1'
#
loop_
_entity.id
_entity.type
_entity.pdbx_description
1 polymer ?
#
loop_
_entity_poly.entity_id
_entity_poly.type
_entity_poly.pdbx_seq_one_letter_code
_entity_poly.pdbx_strand_id
1 'polypeptide(L)'
;MENVNPDDSEKLFDGHFDHLPVETSDPSNGASAALTMGELEARVRAGLHSGFGLSSHEGIICTADFKPVCGLIAPLRWMRRNDGSGYGMEVAFGTRDGVVARMVFDNRELDGRRVIARLADSGFSLLGAPTDFKQLLRAWPDLRVDLRADHAGWLETPLGEIYMRPDGTSFAEVPCAASQAILVNPRPAQKAGTLTGWQEAVAGSALGNELLMFGICSTLSAPLLKLADLQTTMFHFYGQGPIGKSHLLAVAASTDRSPRLRQSWTVDADRLEEQLAQSCDGMLDFDCLSENPSSQLLGRLTGLGDEVVSGGATWIWRGVRLSTGERPLANLLVRNRKIVPAAMMSRIIDITADIGPHGALQTLHGHDDGDAFLVTMRQAMRAHHGHLMPAFIGAIIRDRSAIIGALPQQIATTIAAILDRAELPADVCTGSRREALRRFALVAIAGEMSIARGLLPWPGGSATAAVSSVTGRWRFGQDTAAAPKDMLLRLRAFIDQNRHSLVWIDDASPTERADPGRGWQDDQFVYLTKDQLETILPHRDAIFGLVKQGIVVPGGERNSWTYRMGRQFEHRPRYYRFRKDLRVWKV
;
A
#
# COMPACT_ATOMS: atom_id res chain seq x y z
N MET A 1 -40.20 0.77 13.95
CA MET A 1 -39.63 -0.05 12.86
C MET A 1 -40.22 0.48 11.57
N GLU A 2 -39.62 1.53 11.06
CA GLU A 2 -39.98 2.09 9.74
C GLU A 2 -39.14 1.40 8.69
N ASN A 3 -39.82 0.86 7.69
CA ASN A 3 -39.21 0.22 6.52
C ASN A 3 -38.41 1.27 5.74
N VAL A 4 -37.11 1.21 5.77
CA VAL A 4 -36.24 1.96 4.87
C VAL A 4 -36.31 1.31 3.49
N ASN A 5 -36.87 2.04 2.53
CA ASN A 5 -37.04 1.63 1.15
C ASN A 5 -35.67 1.56 0.45
N PRO A 6 -35.36 0.55 -0.41
CA PRO A 6 -34.11 0.49 -1.17
C PRO A 6 -33.80 1.70 -2.03
N ASP A 7 -34.82 2.48 -2.41
CA ASP A 7 -34.70 3.75 -3.17
C ASP A 7 -34.07 4.91 -2.37
N ASP A 8 -33.93 4.80 -1.05
CA ASP A 8 -33.32 5.86 -0.24
C ASP A 8 -31.78 5.83 -0.27
N SER A 9 -31.17 4.79 -0.82
CA SER A 9 -29.72 4.76 -1.02
C SER A 9 -29.23 5.71 -2.13
N GLU A 10 -30.05 6.03 -3.12
CA GLU A 10 -29.76 7.05 -4.13
C GLU A 10 -29.79 8.46 -3.53
N LYS A 11 -30.66 8.73 -2.57
CA LYS A 11 -30.80 10.07 -1.96
C LYS A 11 -29.69 10.43 -0.96
N LEU A 12 -28.92 9.47 -0.49
CA LEU A 12 -27.79 9.71 0.42
C LEU A 12 -26.61 10.44 -0.26
N PHE A 13 -26.54 10.41 -1.59
CA PHE A 13 -25.52 11.08 -2.39
C PHE A 13 -26.08 12.24 -3.24
N ASP A 14 -27.39 12.49 -3.23
CA ASP A 14 -28.08 13.53 -3.99
C ASP A 14 -27.95 14.96 -3.40
N GLY A 15 -27.08 15.16 -2.44
CA GLY A 15 -26.75 16.46 -1.90
C GLY A 15 -25.86 17.28 -2.84
N HIS A 16 -26.43 17.96 -3.84
CA HIS A 16 -25.83 19.05 -4.62
C HIS A 16 -24.48 18.77 -5.31
N PHE A 17 -24.45 17.79 -6.19
CA PHE A 17 -23.41 17.72 -7.21
C PHE A 17 -24.10 17.83 -8.59
N ASP A 18 -24.17 19.04 -9.12
CA ASP A 18 -24.67 19.27 -10.47
C ASP A 18 -23.90 18.41 -11.47
N HIS A 19 -24.63 17.67 -12.30
CA HIS A 19 -24.13 16.95 -13.46
C HIS A 19 -23.62 17.93 -14.51
N LEU A 20 -22.42 18.48 -14.32
CA LEU A 20 -21.73 19.18 -15.38
C LEU A 20 -20.96 18.16 -16.22
N PRO A 21 -21.06 18.22 -17.56
CA PRO A 21 -20.26 17.39 -18.44
C PRO A 21 -18.79 17.61 -18.11
N VAL A 22 -18.03 16.52 -18.00
CA VAL A 22 -16.58 16.55 -17.87
C VAL A 22 -16.04 17.10 -19.18
N GLU A 23 -15.90 18.42 -19.27
CA GLU A 23 -14.96 18.98 -20.23
C GLU A 23 -13.59 18.46 -19.80
N THR A 24 -13.02 17.59 -20.61
CA THR A 24 -11.64 17.14 -20.52
C THR A 24 -10.72 18.30 -20.92
N SER A 25 -10.78 19.40 -20.18
CA SER A 25 -9.69 20.36 -20.16
C SER A 25 -8.57 19.66 -19.43
N ASP A 26 -7.56 19.29 -20.18
CA ASP A 26 -6.32 18.68 -19.69
C ASP A 26 -5.77 19.55 -18.53
N PRO A 27 -5.82 19.09 -17.26
CA PRO A 27 -5.30 19.86 -16.13
C PRO A 27 -3.77 19.78 -16.05
N SER A 28 -3.09 19.46 -17.16
CA SER A 28 -1.65 19.38 -17.28
C SER A 28 -0.94 20.75 -17.24
N ASN A 29 -1.48 21.72 -16.52
CA ASN A 29 -0.85 23.02 -16.32
C ASN A 29 0.27 23.04 -15.26
N GLY A 30 0.78 21.89 -14.84
CA GLY A 30 1.94 21.79 -13.94
C GLY A 30 3.15 21.07 -14.55
N ALA A 31 2.98 20.30 -15.62
CA ALA A 31 4.10 19.74 -16.35
C ALA A 31 4.77 20.88 -17.15
N SER A 32 5.87 21.42 -16.62
CA SER A 32 6.73 22.33 -17.39
C SER A 32 7.01 21.70 -18.74
N ALA A 33 6.57 22.33 -19.83
CA ALA A 33 6.74 21.84 -21.19
C ALA A 33 8.17 21.37 -21.41
N ALA A 34 8.35 20.26 -22.12
CA ALA A 34 9.67 19.70 -22.39
C ALA A 34 10.48 20.78 -23.13
N LEU A 35 11.58 21.23 -22.51
CA LEU A 35 12.49 22.20 -23.12
C LEU A 35 13.10 21.58 -24.37
N THR A 36 13.09 22.31 -25.46
CA THR A 36 13.84 21.95 -26.67
C THR A 36 15.33 22.32 -26.49
N MET A 37 16.21 21.70 -27.29
CA MET A 37 17.65 22.08 -27.27
C MET A 37 17.86 23.56 -27.57
N GLY A 38 17.09 24.16 -28.50
CA GLY A 38 17.17 25.57 -28.82
C GLY A 38 16.76 26.47 -27.66
N GLU A 39 15.71 26.13 -26.92
CA GLU A 39 15.29 26.84 -25.71
C GLU A 39 16.31 26.72 -24.57
N LEU A 40 16.93 25.54 -24.42
CA LEU A 40 18.01 25.31 -23.48
C LEU A 40 19.22 26.21 -23.81
N GLU A 41 19.63 26.22 -25.09
CA GLU A 41 20.74 27.07 -25.56
C GLU A 41 20.44 28.55 -25.34
N ALA A 42 19.26 29.04 -25.68
CA ALA A 42 18.85 30.43 -25.45
C ALA A 42 18.92 30.78 -23.96
N ARG A 43 18.50 29.87 -23.08
CA ARG A 43 18.57 30.03 -21.63
C ARG A 43 20.00 30.07 -21.11
N VAL A 44 20.86 29.21 -21.65
CA VAL A 44 22.30 29.22 -21.35
C VAL A 44 22.90 30.58 -21.74
N ARG A 45 22.65 31.05 -22.96
CA ARG A 45 23.15 32.37 -23.42
C ARG A 45 22.71 33.53 -22.53
N ALA A 46 21.46 33.50 -22.08
CA ALA A 46 20.89 34.56 -21.25
C ALA A 46 21.42 34.52 -19.79
N GLY A 47 21.79 33.35 -19.28
CA GLY A 47 22.16 33.18 -17.87
C GLY A 47 23.65 33.04 -17.59
N LEU A 48 24.53 32.96 -18.61
CA LEU A 48 25.97 32.89 -18.38
C LEU A 48 26.51 34.19 -17.80
N HIS A 49 27.21 34.07 -16.68
CA HIS A 49 27.92 35.24 -16.10
C HIS A 49 29.28 35.46 -16.77
N SER A 50 29.91 36.60 -16.49
CA SER A 50 31.13 37.13 -17.18
C SER A 50 32.36 36.20 -17.15
N GLY A 51 32.37 35.16 -16.32
CA GLY A 51 33.45 34.16 -16.26
C GLY A 51 33.31 33.00 -17.24
N PHE A 52 32.18 32.93 -17.98
CA PHE A 52 31.90 31.82 -18.88
C PHE A 52 31.28 32.28 -20.20
N GLY A 53 31.52 31.54 -21.26
CA GLY A 53 30.97 31.79 -22.59
C GLY A 53 30.45 30.51 -23.25
N LEU A 54 29.62 30.66 -24.28
CA LEU A 54 29.15 29.55 -25.10
C LEU A 54 29.87 29.53 -26.43
N SER A 55 30.48 28.40 -26.78
CA SER A 55 31.12 28.20 -28.09
C SER A 55 30.07 28.31 -29.20
N SER A 56 30.39 29.05 -30.26
CA SER A 56 29.44 29.34 -31.36
C SER A 56 29.13 28.14 -32.25
N HIS A 57 29.94 27.08 -32.22
CA HIS A 57 29.81 25.95 -33.16
C HIS A 57 29.48 24.59 -32.50
N GLU A 58 29.74 24.43 -31.21
CA GLU A 58 29.66 23.11 -30.57
C GLU A 58 28.67 23.01 -29.41
N GLY A 59 28.01 24.11 -29.04
CA GLY A 59 27.11 24.10 -27.88
C GLY A 59 27.85 23.77 -26.56
N ILE A 60 29.13 24.11 -26.46
CA ILE A 60 29.99 23.83 -25.30
C ILE A 60 30.10 25.10 -24.47
N ILE A 61 29.94 25.00 -23.17
CA ILE A 61 30.21 26.06 -22.22
C ILE A 61 31.72 26.05 -21.91
N CYS A 62 32.36 27.21 -22.08
CA CYS A 62 33.79 27.43 -21.86
C CYS A 62 34.03 28.49 -20.78
N THR A 63 35.20 28.50 -20.15
CA THR A 63 35.69 29.61 -19.33
C THR A 63 35.98 30.84 -20.20
N ALA A 64 36.19 31.99 -19.58
CA ALA A 64 36.63 33.23 -20.28
C ALA A 64 37.92 33.04 -21.10
N ASP A 65 38.78 32.12 -20.70
CA ASP A 65 40.00 31.74 -21.41
C ASP A 65 39.76 30.65 -22.49
N PHE A 66 38.53 30.44 -22.91
CA PHE A 66 38.11 29.45 -23.93
C PHE A 66 38.43 27.99 -23.59
N LYS A 67 38.65 27.64 -22.31
CA LYS A 67 38.81 26.23 -21.92
C LYS A 67 37.45 25.57 -21.81
N PRO A 68 37.22 24.39 -22.44
CA PRO A 68 35.96 23.68 -22.34
C PRO A 68 35.63 23.32 -20.89
N VAL A 69 34.39 23.52 -20.48
CA VAL A 69 33.85 23.13 -19.17
C VAL A 69 32.87 21.96 -19.27
N CYS A 70 31.83 22.13 -20.06
CA CYS A 70 30.78 21.09 -20.19
C CYS A 70 29.89 21.37 -21.40
N GLY A 71 29.01 20.41 -21.72
CA GLY A 71 27.89 20.58 -22.64
C GLY A 71 26.85 21.59 -22.11
N LEU A 72 25.75 21.78 -22.87
CA LEU A 72 24.68 22.69 -22.49
C LEU A 72 24.06 22.26 -21.16
N ILE A 73 24.05 23.16 -20.20
CA ILE A 73 23.37 23.04 -18.91
C ILE A 73 22.91 24.39 -18.41
N ALA A 74 21.69 24.48 -17.91
CA ALA A 74 21.15 25.69 -17.30
C ALA A 74 20.42 25.34 -16.00
N PRO A 75 20.78 25.97 -14.88
CA PRO A 75 19.94 26.01 -13.72
C PRO A 75 18.56 26.63 -14.04
N LEU A 76 17.52 25.99 -13.59
CA LEU A 76 16.16 26.46 -13.81
C LEU A 76 15.63 27.25 -12.64
N ARG A 77 15.88 26.75 -11.41
CA ARG A 77 15.44 27.36 -10.16
C ARG A 77 16.19 26.77 -8.97
N TRP A 78 16.19 27.52 -7.88
CA TRP A 78 16.51 27.03 -6.55
C TRP A 78 15.27 26.41 -5.92
N MET A 79 15.46 25.54 -4.94
CA MET A 79 14.40 25.03 -4.11
C MET A 79 14.84 24.94 -2.66
N ARG A 80 13.87 25.03 -1.74
CA ARG A 80 14.06 24.82 -0.31
C ARG A 80 12.79 24.31 0.34
N ARG A 81 12.90 23.68 1.51
CA ARG A 81 11.74 23.29 2.32
C ARG A 81 11.04 24.49 2.94
N ASN A 82 9.82 24.29 3.44
CA ASN A 82 9.07 25.33 4.16
C ASN A 82 9.77 25.85 5.41
N ASP A 83 10.56 24.99 6.08
CA ASP A 83 11.36 25.37 7.26
C ASP A 83 12.63 26.17 6.91
N GLY A 84 12.84 26.47 5.64
CA GLY A 84 14.01 27.19 5.14
C GLY A 84 15.26 26.33 4.96
N SER A 85 15.21 25.04 5.26
CA SER A 85 16.32 24.10 5.10
C SER A 85 16.32 23.41 3.72
N GLY A 86 17.27 22.50 3.49
CA GLY A 86 17.26 21.57 2.36
C GLY A 86 17.39 22.25 1.00
N TYR A 87 18.22 23.29 0.88
CA TYR A 87 18.47 23.93 -0.41
C TYR A 87 18.95 22.94 -1.46
N GLY A 88 18.40 23.05 -2.65
CA GLY A 88 18.75 22.27 -3.82
C GLY A 88 18.54 23.09 -5.10
N MET A 89 18.85 22.49 -6.23
CA MET A 89 18.76 23.10 -7.54
C MET A 89 18.13 22.14 -8.54
N GLU A 90 17.23 22.64 -9.40
CA GLU A 90 16.82 21.96 -10.63
C GLU A 90 17.64 22.50 -11.78
N VAL A 91 18.20 21.58 -12.60
CA VAL A 91 18.93 21.92 -13.83
C VAL A 91 18.28 21.23 -15.03
N ALA A 92 18.36 21.90 -16.20
CA ALA A 92 18.15 21.26 -17.50
C ALA A 92 19.48 21.13 -18.22
N PHE A 93 19.71 20.04 -18.94
CA PHE A 93 20.95 19.79 -19.66
C PHE A 93 20.72 18.97 -20.94
N GLY A 94 21.58 19.19 -21.92
CA GLY A 94 21.61 18.40 -23.14
C GLY A 94 22.31 17.07 -22.93
N THR A 95 21.68 15.99 -23.38
CA THR A 95 22.23 14.64 -23.38
C THR A 95 22.98 14.36 -24.70
N ARG A 96 23.79 13.30 -24.75
CA ARG A 96 24.58 12.93 -25.92
C ARG A 96 23.73 12.55 -27.14
N ASP A 97 22.50 12.11 -26.93
CA ASP A 97 21.51 11.79 -27.97
C ASP A 97 20.66 13.00 -28.41
N GLY A 98 21.01 14.19 -27.95
CA GLY A 98 20.37 15.45 -28.38
C GLY A 98 19.01 15.73 -27.72
N VAL A 99 18.71 15.09 -26.60
CA VAL A 99 17.50 15.31 -25.81
C VAL A 99 17.81 16.23 -24.64
N VAL A 100 16.84 17.03 -24.21
CA VAL A 100 16.97 17.80 -22.97
C VAL A 100 16.45 16.99 -21.80
N ALA A 101 17.33 16.70 -20.85
CA ALA A 101 16.99 16.08 -19.58
C ALA A 101 16.95 17.10 -18.44
N ARG A 102 16.25 16.75 -17.35
CA ARG A 102 16.23 17.54 -16.11
C ARG A 102 16.71 16.69 -14.95
N MET A 103 17.35 17.36 -13.99
CA MET A 103 17.80 16.73 -12.76
C MET A 103 17.66 17.69 -11.58
N VAL A 104 17.27 17.10 -10.45
CA VAL A 104 17.24 17.78 -9.15
C VAL A 104 18.34 17.21 -8.27
N PHE A 105 19.09 18.07 -7.57
CA PHE A 105 20.10 17.66 -6.61
C PHE A 105 20.19 18.62 -5.42
N ASP A 106 20.66 18.10 -4.30
CA ASP A 106 20.88 18.88 -3.10
C ASP A 106 22.12 19.78 -3.25
N ASN A 107 22.04 20.94 -2.63
CA ASN A 107 23.20 21.86 -2.60
C ASN A 107 24.45 21.20 -1.99
N ARG A 108 24.28 20.24 -1.06
CA ARG A 108 25.37 19.43 -0.50
C ARG A 108 26.04 18.53 -1.54
N GLU A 109 25.30 18.06 -2.53
CA GLU A 109 25.84 17.21 -3.60
C GLU A 109 26.74 18.00 -4.54
N LEU A 110 26.57 19.34 -4.67
CA LEU A 110 27.44 20.22 -5.45
C LEU A 110 28.87 20.21 -4.96
N ASP A 111 29.11 20.03 -3.67
CA ASP A 111 30.45 19.98 -3.10
C ASP A 111 31.18 18.66 -3.39
N GLY A 112 30.41 17.58 -3.65
CA GLY A 112 30.93 16.26 -3.92
C GLY A 112 31.10 15.91 -5.41
N ARG A 113 31.59 14.69 -5.67
CA ARG A 113 31.63 14.10 -7.01
C ARG A 113 30.29 13.49 -7.45
N ARG A 114 29.31 13.41 -6.55
CA ARG A 114 28.06 12.66 -6.73
C ARG A 114 27.17 13.30 -7.81
N VAL A 115 27.06 14.62 -7.85
CA VAL A 115 26.28 15.33 -8.88
C VAL A 115 26.86 15.05 -10.27
N ILE A 116 28.17 15.10 -10.42
CA ILE A 116 28.84 14.86 -11.71
C ILE A 116 28.62 13.44 -12.18
N ALA A 117 28.72 12.45 -11.28
CA ALA A 117 28.43 11.05 -11.61
C ALA A 117 26.97 10.85 -12.07
N ARG A 118 25.99 11.41 -11.34
CA ARG A 118 24.57 11.34 -11.69
C ARG A 118 24.28 11.99 -13.05
N LEU A 119 24.88 13.15 -13.32
CA LEU A 119 24.73 13.83 -14.61
C LEU A 119 25.34 13.01 -15.74
N ALA A 120 26.53 12.42 -15.53
CA ALA A 120 27.20 11.58 -16.53
C ALA A 120 26.39 10.31 -16.84
N ASP A 121 25.81 9.64 -15.82
CA ASP A 121 24.91 8.50 -15.98
C ASP A 121 23.66 8.85 -16.80
N SER A 122 23.22 10.12 -16.73
CA SER A 122 22.10 10.65 -17.52
C SER A 122 22.51 11.21 -18.89
N GLY A 123 23.73 10.94 -19.35
CA GLY A 123 24.20 11.32 -20.68
C GLY A 123 24.80 12.73 -20.80
N PHE A 124 25.00 13.44 -19.69
CA PHE A 124 25.64 14.76 -19.69
C PHE A 124 27.15 14.67 -19.93
N SER A 125 27.72 15.64 -20.65
CA SER A 125 29.14 15.71 -20.96
C SER A 125 29.86 16.77 -20.12
N LEU A 126 30.67 16.30 -19.16
CA LEU A 126 31.66 17.15 -18.48
C LEU A 126 32.98 17.07 -19.28
N LEU A 127 33.54 18.23 -19.68
CA LEU A 127 34.72 18.33 -20.54
C LEU A 127 35.94 18.90 -19.81
N GLY A 128 35.70 19.72 -18.81
CA GLY A 128 36.73 20.42 -18.06
C GLY A 128 36.83 20.02 -16.59
N ALA A 129 37.42 20.90 -15.80
CA ALA A 129 37.63 20.66 -14.37
C ALA A 129 36.30 20.70 -13.59
N PRO A 130 36.11 19.80 -12.62
CA PRO A 130 34.93 19.82 -11.74
C PRO A 130 34.76 21.14 -10.96
N THR A 131 35.84 21.86 -10.67
CA THR A 131 35.81 23.15 -10.00
C THR A 131 35.11 24.21 -10.83
N ASP A 132 35.42 24.28 -12.12
CA ASP A 132 34.86 25.28 -13.04
C ASP A 132 33.36 25.00 -13.26
N PHE A 133 33.01 23.72 -13.37
CA PHE A 133 31.61 23.29 -13.45
C PHE A 133 30.79 23.71 -12.21
N LYS A 134 31.35 23.53 -11.02
CA LYS A 134 30.70 23.94 -9.76
C LYS A 134 30.55 25.45 -9.69
N GLN A 135 31.56 26.17 -10.10
CA GLN A 135 31.53 27.63 -10.15
C GLN A 135 30.47 28.15 -11.12
N LEU A 136 30.35 27.53 -12.29
CA LEU A 136 29.32 27.83 -13.28
C LEU A 136 27.93 27.74 -12.66
N LEU A 137 27.59 26.63 -12.00
CA LEU A 137 26.26 26.41 -11.42
C LEU A 137 25.96 27.36 -10.24
N ARG A 138 26.97 27.66 -9.39
CA ARG A 138 26.80 28.52 -8.22
C ARG A 138 26.66 30.00 -8.55
N ALA A 139 27.28 30.44 -9.60
CA ALA A 139 27.26 31.83 -10.01
C ALA A 139 26.11 32.21 -10.94
N TRP A 140 25.16 31.29 -11.16
CA TRP A 140 24.01 31.55 -12.02
C TRP A 140 23.09 32.62 -11.41
N PRO A 141 22.78 33.71 -12.14
CA PRO A 141 21.97 34.81 -11.61
C PRO A 141 20.48 34.52 -11.59
N ASP A 142 19.74 35.29 -10.81
CA ASP A 142 18.28 35.50 -10.88
C ASP A 142 17.39 34.24 -10.93
N LEU A 143 17.72 33.22 -10.14
CA LEU A 143 16.87 32.04 -10.01
C LEU A 143 15.81 32.26 -8.93
N ARG A 144 14.55 31.98 -9.28
CA ARG A 144 13.48 31.90 -8.28
C ARG A 144 13.70 30.74 -7.32
N VAL A 145 13.17 30.87 -6.12
CA VAL A 145 13.19 29.80 -5.10
C VAL A 145 11.80 29.20 -4.98
N ASP A 146 11.67 27.93 -5.32
CA ASP A 146 10.43 27.17 -5.23
C ASP A 146 10.45 26.24 -4.01
N LEU A 147 9.29 25.69 -3.66
CA LEU A 147 9.18 24.71 -2.58
C LEU A 147 9.79 23.38 -3.00
N ARG A 148 10.68 22.85 -2.16
CA ARG A 148 11.19 21.49 -2.27
C ARG A 148 10.20 20.52 -1.66
N ALA A 149 9.74 19.55 -2.45
CA ALA A 149 8.94 18.42 -2.01
C ALA A 149 9.83 17.17 -1.89
N ASP A 150 10.00 16.66 -0.67
CA ASP A 150 10.77 15.43 -0.43
C ASP A 150 9.92 14.16 -0.60
N HIS A 151 8.59 14.30 -0.73
CA HIS A 151 7.64 13.21 -0.94
C HIS A 151 6.46 13.66 -1.82
N ALA A 152 5.79 12.68 -2.42
CA ALA A 152 4.51 12.86 -3.09
C ALA A 152 3.37 13.06 -2.07
N GLY A 153 2.14 13.23 -2.54
CA GLY A 153 0.95 13.41 -1.71
C GLY A 153 0.66 14.87 -1.36
N TRP A 154 -0.04 15.09 -0.27
CA TRP A 154 -0.47 16.41 0.16
C TRP A 154 0.68 17.22 0.76
N LEU A 155 0.90 18.41 0.23
CA LEU A 155 1.94 19.34 0.65
C LEU A 155 1.35 20.72 0.89
N GLU A 156 1.79 21.38 1.97
CA GLU A 156 1.45 22.76 2.25
C GLU A 156 2.40 23.70 1.49
N THR A 157 1.83 24.69 0.81
CA THR A 157 2.58 25.76 0.16
C THR A 157 2.11 27.12 0.70
N PRO A 158 2.87 28.19 0.49
CA PRO A 158 2.43 29.55 0.89
C PRO A 158 1.11 29.99 0.24
N LEU A 159 0.72 29.41 -0.90
CA LEU A 159 -0.51 29.71 -1.63
C LEU A 159 -1.64 28.72 -1.40
N GLY A 160 -1.48 27.78 -0.48
CA GLY A 160 -2.46 26.74 -0.18
C GLY A 160 -1.90 25.34 -0.34
N GLU A 161 -2.73 24.35 -0.08
CA GLU A 161 -2.34 22.95 -0.14
C GLU A 161 -2.41 22.43 -1.57
N ILE A 162 -1.41 21.63 -1.95
CA ILE A 162 -1.33 20.95 -3.25
C ILE A 162 -1.27 19.45 -3.07
N TYR A 163 -1.65 18.70 -4.11
CA TYR A 163 -1.36 17.27 -4.20
C TYR A 163 -0.27 17.02 -5.25
N MET A 164 0.87 16.50 -4.81
CA MET A 164 2.02 16.17 -5.67
C MET A 164 1.97 14.69 -6.04
N ARG A 165 1.96 14.38 -7.34
CA ARG A 165 2.05 13.01 -7.83
C ARG A 165 3.50 12.52 -7.92
N PRO A 166 3.71 11.18 -7.94
CA PRO A 166 5.05 10.59 -8.05
C PRO A 166 5.83 11.01 -9.32
N ASP A 167 5.15 11.43 -10.38
CA ASP A 167 5.75 11.92 -11.61
C ASP A 167 6.10 13.42 -11.58
N GLY A 168 5.92 14.08 -10.44
CA GLY A 168 6.17 15.51 -10.26
C GLY A 168 5.04 16.41 -10.76
N THR A 169 3.95 15.85 -11.33
CA THR A 169 2.77 16.66 -11.62
C THR A 169 2.04 17.00 -10.33
N SER A 170 1.54 18.22 -10.21
CA SER A 170 0.85 18.71 -9.03
C SER A 170 -0.53 19.27 -9.36
N PHE A 171 -1.43 19.11 -8.41
CA PHE A 171 -2.80 19.59 -8.47
C PHE A 171 -3.06 20.54 -7.33
N ALA A 172 -3.68 21.68 -7.60
CA ALA A 172 -4.02 22.69 -6.61
C ALA A 172 -5.33 23.37 -6.97
N GLU A 173 -6.05 23.85 -5.96
CA GLU A 173 -7.23 24.68 -6.14
C GLU A 173 -6.84 26.02 -6.79
N VAL A 174 -5.69 26.57 -6.38
CA VAL A 174 -5.10 27.76 -6.99
C VAL A 174 -4.01 27.33 -7.97
N PRO A 175 -4.17 27.46 -9.29
CA PRO A 175 -3.22 26.92 -10.27
C PRO A 175 -1.76 27.37 -10.10
N CYS A 176 -1.52 28.62 -9.66
CA CYS A 176 -0.15 29.09 -9.43
C CYS A 176 0.54 28.40 -8.24
N ALA A 177 -0.19 27.83 -7.28
CA ALA A 177 0.40 27.05 -6.19
C ALA A 177 1.04 25.76 -6.72
N ALA A 178 0.43 25.11 -7.70
CA ALA A 178 0.92 23.89 -8.31
C ALA A 178 2.33 24.04 -8.92
N SER A 179 2.61 25.21 -9.51
CA SER A 179 3.91 25.48 -10.16
C SER A 179 5.05 25.84 -9.21
N GLN A 180 4.77 25.99 -7.90
CA GLN A 180 5.74 26.43 -6.90
C GLN A 180 6.44 25.28 -6.16
N ALA A 181 6.07 24.04 -6.41
CA ALA A 181 6.69 22.89 -5.74
C ALA A 181 7.36 21.95 -6.74
N ILE A 182 8.49 21.39 -6.33
CA ILE A 182 9.30 20.45 -7.12
C ILE A 182 9.55 19.20 -6.29
N LEU A 183 9.11 18.06 -6.82
CA LEU A 183 9.40 16.75 -6.22
C LEU A 183 10.87 16.37 -6.47
N VAL A 184 11.56 15.99 -5.42
CA VAL A 184 12.91 15.41 -5.51
C VAL A 184 12.79 13.96 -6.01
N ASN A 185 13.52 13.60 -7.07
CA ASN A 185 13.50 12.29 -7.70
C ASN A 185 12.10 11.85 -8.20
N PRO A 186 11.45 12.62 -9.10
CA PRO A 186 10.19 12.19 -9.69
C PRO A 186 10.38 10.91 -10.50
N ARG A 187 9.37 10.05 -10.48
CA ARG A 187 9.31 8.90 -11.40
C ARG A 187 8.76 9.35 -12.74
N PRO A 188 9.21 8.79 -13.87
CA PRO A 188 8.56 9.03 -15.16
C PRO A 188 7.07 8.70 -15.09
N ALA A 189 6.25 9.54 -15.72
CA ALA A 189 4.82 9.27 -15.86
C ALA A 189 4.60 7.94 -16.58
N GLN A 190 3.70 7.13 -16.04
CA GLN A 190 3.43 5.79 -16.56
C GLN A 190 1.98 5.68 -16.97
N LYS A 191 1.69 6.18 -18.15
CA LYS A 191 0.37 6.19 -18.75
C LYS A 191 0.39 5.42 -20.08
N ALA A 192 -0.69 4.69 -20.36
CA ALA A 192 -0.94 4.11 -21.68
C ALA A 192 -2.43 4.14 -21.98
N GLY A 193 -2.78 4.28 -23.26
CA GLY A 193 -4.17 4.33 -23.74
C GLY A 193 -4.95 5.54 -23.22
N THR A 194 -6.20 5.32 -22.84
CA THR A 194 -7.14 6.36 -22.43
C THR A 194 -7.90 5.98 -21.16
N LEU A 195 -8.50 6.95 -20.47
CA LEU A 195 -9.40 6.72 -19.35
C LEU A 195 -10.61 5.89 -19.78
N THR A 196 -11.25 6.25 -20.90
CA THR A 196 -12.42 5.53 -21.43
C THR A 196 -12.08 4.07 -21.73
N GLY A 197 -10.94 3.79 -22.40
CA GLY A 197 -10.51 2.42 -22.64
C GLY A 197 -10.23 1.65 -21.35
N TRP A 198 -9.70 2.30 -20.31
CA TRP A 198 -9.54 1.70 -18.98
C TRP A 198 -10.89 1.41 -18.32
N GLN A 199 -11.84 2.37 -18.41
CA GLN A 199 -13.19 2.20 -17.88
C GLN A 199 -13.91 1.00 -18.49
N GLU A 200 -13.87 0.88 -19.82
CA GLU A 200 -14.54 -0.20 -20.55
C GLU A 200 -13.87 -1.56 -20.32
N ALA A 201 -12.55 -1.63 -20.53
CA ALA A 201 -11.85 -2.90 -20.54
C ALA A 201 -11.41 -3.41 -19.17
N VAL A 202 -11.07 -2.51 -18.21
CA VAL A 202 -10.59 -2.90 -16.88
C VAL A 202 -11.69 -2.74 -15.83
N ALA A 203 -12.27 -1.56 -15.68
CA ALA A 203 -13.29 -1.32 -14.66
C ALA A 203 -14.58 -2.09 -14.95
N GLY A 204 -15.02 -2.16 -16.22
CA GLY A 204 -16.18 -2.98 -16.63
C GLY A 204 -15.99 -4.46 -16.31
N SER A 205 -14.82 -5.02 -16.59
CA SER A 205 -14.49 -6.41 -16.25
C SER A 205 -14.27 -6.65 -14.75
N ALA A 206 -13.98 -5.61 -13.97
CA ALA A 206 -13.88 -5.73 -12.52
C ALA A 206 -15.26 -5.77 -11.84
N LEU A 207 -16.30 -5.25 -12.47
CA LEU A 207 -17.67 -5.25 -11.93
C LEU A 207 -18.15 -6.68 -11.67
N GLY A 208 -18.70 -6.93 -10.49
CA GLY A 208 -19.12 -8.28 -10.05
C GLY A 208 -17.99 -9.15 -9.49
N ASN A 209 -16.74 -8.68 -9.54
CA ASN A 209 -15.58 -9.27 -8.88
C ASN A 209 -15.20 -8.41 -7.68
N GLU A 210 -15.79 -8.67 -6.52
CA GLU A 210 -15.74 -7.81 -5.33
C GLU A 210 -14.32 -7.45 -4.89
N LEU A 211 -13.36 -8.38 -4.96
CA LEU A 211 -11.96 -8.10 -4.61
C LEU A 211 -11.27 -7.19 -5.61
N LEU A 212 -11.58 -7.31 -6.91
CA LEU A 212 -11.04 -6.39 -7.92
C LEU A 212 -11.60 -4.98 -7.73
N MET A 213 -12.92 -4.87 -7.50
CA MET A 213 -13.59 -3.61 -7.17
C MET A 213 -13.00 -2.99 -5.90
N PHE A 214 -12.84 -3.80 -4.85
CA PHE A 214 -12.23 -3.37 -3.59
C PHE A 214 -10.80 -2.86 -3.79
N GLY A 215 -9.98 -3.52 -4.60
CA GLY A 215 -8.62 -3.09 -4.94
C GLY A 215 -8.57 -1.71 -5.60
N ILE A 216 -9.45 -1.48 -6.59
CA ILE A 216 -9.61 -0.17 -7.25
C ILE A 216 -10.01 0.89 -6.23
N CYS A 217 -11.09 0.67 -5.47
CA CYS A 217 -11.59 1.62 -4.47
C CYS A 217 -10.56 1.89 -3.36
N SER A 218 -9.80 0.87 -2.94
CA SER A 218 -8.72 1.02 -1.95
C SER A 218 -7.64 1.97 -2.45
N THR A 219 -7.24 1.88 -3.71
CA THR A 219 -6.26 2.81 -4.29
C THR A 219 -6.80 4.24 -4.29
N LEU A 220 -8.05 4.42 -4.70
CA LEU A 220 -8.72 5.74 -4.72
C LEU A 220 -8.90 6.33 -3.30
N SER A 221 -8.98 5.51 -2.26
CA SER A 221 -9.11 6.01 -0.88
C SER A 221 -7.82 6.63 -0.32
N ALA A 222 -6.66 6.37 -0.94
CA ALA A 222 -5.38 6.82 -0.41
C ALA A 222 -5.27 8.36 -0.26
N PRO A 223 -5.59 9.19 -1.25
CA PRO A 223 -5.56 10.64 -1.09
C PRO A 223 -6.61 11.18 -0.11
N LEU A 224 -7.64 10.41 0.22
CA LEU A 224 -8.67 10.80 1.19
C LEU A 224 -8.26 10.54 2.64
N LEU A 225 -7.22 9.75 2.90
CA LEU A 225 -6.79 9.42 4.27
C LEU A 225 -6.47 10.68 5.08
N LYS A 226 -5.74 11.65 4.50
CA LYS A 226 -5.44 12.93 5.17
C LYS A 226 -6.71 13.72 5.46
N LEU A 227 -7.61 13.80 4.50
CA LEU A 227 -8.85 14.57 4.61
C LEU A 227 -9.83 13.96 5.64
N ALA A 228 -9.75 12.65 5.87
CA ALA A 228 -10.54 11.90 6.85
C ALA A 228 -9.87 11.78 8.22
N ASP A 229 -8.71 12.39 8.42
CA ASP A 229 -7.87 12.20 9.62
C ASP A 229 -7.65 10.72 9.95
N LEU A 230 -7.28 9.95 8.91
CA LEU A 230 -6.94 8.54 9.02
C LEU A 230 -5.46 8.32 8.68
N GLN A 231 -4.86 7.41 9.41
CA GLN A 231 -3.48 7.00 9.18
C GLN A 231 -3.42 5.87 8.15
N THR A 232 -2.20 5.48 7.81
CA THR A 232 -1.89 4.34 6.93
C THR A 232 -2.77 3.14 7.17
N THR A 233 -3.18 2.52 6.07
CA THR A 233 -3.97 1.30 6.06
C THR A 233 -3.26 0.24 5.23
N MET A 234 -3.26 -1.00 5.69
CA MET A 234 -2.75 -2.14 4.96
C MET A 234 -3.83 -3.20 4.80
N PHE A 235 -4.17 -3.51 3.58
CA PHE A 235 -5.03 -4.64 3.23
C PHE A 235 -4.15 -5.79 2.71
N HIS A 236 -4.15 -6.90 3.41
CA HIS A 236 -3.39 -8.09 3.05
C HIS A 236 -4.32 -9.18 2.57
N PHE A 237 -4.19 -9.55 1.29
CA PHE A 237 -5.00 -10.59 0.66
C PHE A 237 -4.28 -11.93 0.74
N TYR A 238 -4.83 -12.87 1.49
CA TYR A 238 -4.21 -14.18 1.69
C TYR A 238 -5.06 -15.33 1.15
N GLY A 239 -4.39 -16.41 0.79
CA GLY A 239 -5.01 -17.66 0.31
C GLY A 239 -3.97 -18.55 -0.37
N GLN A 240 -4.26 -19.85 -0.41
CA GLN A 240 -3.36 -20.86 -0.96
C GLN A 240 -3.36 -20.85 -2.48
N GLY A 241 -2.18 -21.03 -3.09
CA GLY A 241 -2.04 -21.25 -4.52
C GLY A 241 -2.32 -20.05 -5.44
N PRO A 242 -2.42 -20.28 -6.76
CA PRO A 242 -2.58 -19.25 -7.78
C PRO A 242 -4.05 -18.84 -7.98
N ILE A 243 -4.68 -18.27 -6.96
CA ILE A 243 -6.10 -17.89 -6.95
C ILE A 243 -6.39 -16.46 -7.46
N GLY A 244 -5.47 -15.82 -8.18
CA GLY A 244 -5.71 -14.49 -8.76
C GLY A 244 -5.25 -13.29 -7.91
N LYS A 245 -4.64 -13.49 -6.73
CA LYS A 245 -4.19 -12.42 -5.82
C LYS A 245 -3.30 -11.37 -6.48
N SER A 246 -2.30 -11.79 -7.25
CA SER A 246 -1.39 -10.88 -7.95
C SER A 246 -2.09 -10.06 -9.03
N HIS A 247 -3.20 -10.56 -9.60
CA HIS A 247 -4.00 -9.81 -10.56
C HIS A 247 -4.82 -8.71 -9.89
N LEU A 248 -5.30 -8.95 -8.68
CA LEU A 248 -5.95 -7.92 -7.87
C LEU A 248 -5.01 -6.71 -7.68
N LEU A 249 -3.75 -6.95 -7.29
CA LEU A 249 -2.76 -5.88 -7.17
C LEU A 249 -2.50 -5.17 -8.49
N ALA A 250 -2.44 -5.93 -9.60
CA ALA A 250 -2.23 -5.35 -10.92
C ALA A 250 -3.39 -4.45 -11.36
N VAL A 251 -4.64 -4.86 -11.09
CA VAL A 251 -5.84 -4.05 -11.35
C VAL A 251 -5.81 -2.77 -10.53
N ALA A 252 -5.53 -2.87 -9.24
CA ALA A 252 -5.39 -1.72 -8.36
C ALA A 252 -4.28 -0.75 -8.84
N ALA A 253 -3.11 -1.26 -9.20
CA ALA A 253 -1.99 -0.46 -9.71
C ALA A 253 -2.32 0.25 -11.03
N SER A 254 -3.11 -0.38 -11.91
CA SER A 254 -3.47 0.17 -13.23
C SER A 254 -4.25 1.48 -13.15
N THR A 255 -4.84 1.82 -12.02
CA THR A 255 -5.52 3.10 -11.78
C THR A 255 -4.56 4.29 -11.87
N ASP A 256 -3.32 4.11 -11.44
CA ASP A 256 -2.32 5.18 -11.28
C ASP A 256 -1.03 4.98 -12.09
N ARG A 257 -0.65 3.73 -12.38
CA ARG A 257 0.64 3.40 -13.02
C ARG A 257 0.59 2.08 -13.79
N SER A 258 1.70 1.78 -14.48
CA SER A 258 1.86 0.48 -15.16
C SER A 258 1.77 -0.68 -14.16
N PRO A 259 0.93 -1.70 -14.44
CA PRO A 259 0.78 -2.87 -13.57
C PRO A 259 2.03 -3.78 -13.52
N ARG A 260 3.05 -3.50 -14.35
CA ARG A 260 4.32 -4.27 -14.37
C ARG A 260 5.26 -3.91 -13.23
N LEU A 261 5.06 -2.77 -12.58
CA LEU A 261 5.95 -2.23 -11.55
C LEU A 261 5.52 -2.64 -10.13
N ARG A 262 5.17 -3.90 -9.95
CA ARG A 262 4.88 -4.44 -8.63
C ARG A 262 6.16 -4.58 -7.81
N GLN A 263 6.04 -4.32 -6.52
CA GLN A 263 7.14 -4.46 -5.59
C GLN A 263 7.17 -5.88 -5.02
N SER A 264 8.39 -6.39 -4.81
CA SER A 264 8.57 -7.60 -4.04
C SER A 264 8.76 -7.25 -2.57
N TRP A 265 8.33 -8.12 -1.68
CA TRP A 265 8.62 -8.04 -0.26
C TRP A 265 10.13 -8.14 0.11
N THR A 266 10.99 -8.45 -0.87
CA THR A 266 12.44 -8.57 -0.71
C THR A 266 13.20 -7.27 -0.98
N VAL A 267 12.52 -6.15 -1.04
CA VAL A 267 13.10 -4.82 -1.29
C VAL A 267 14.10 -4.43 -0.18
N ASP A 268 15.23 -3.83 -0.56
CA ASP A 268 16.18 -3.28 0.41
C ASP A 268 15.64 -1.99 1.09
N ALA A 269 16.36 -1.57 2.12
CA ALA A 269 15.92 -0.48 2.99
C ALA A 269 15.86 0.88 2.31
N ASP A 270 16.90 1.22 1.57
CA ASP A 270 17.02 2.55 0.95
C ASP A 270 15.99 2.71 -0.16
N ARG A 271 15.78 1.64 -0.92
CA ARG A 271 14.77 1.60 -1.97
C ARG A 271 13.34 1.64 -1.42
N LEU A 272 13.11 1.06 -0.23
CA LEU A 272 11.82 1.17 0.44
C LEU A 272 11.52 2.61 0.87
N GLU A 273 12.51 3.34 1.41
CA GLU A 273 12.33 4.75 1.79
C GLU A 273 11.99 5.64 0.59
N GLU A 274 12.67 5.43 -0.54
CA GLU A 274 12.35 6.12 -1.79
C GLU A 274 10.92 5.80 -2.27
N GLN A 275 10.51 4.53 -2.20
CA GLN A 275 9.16 4.12 -2.57
C GLN A 275 8.10 4.72 -1.65
N LEU A 276 8.38 4.80 -0.35
CA LEU A 276 7.51 5.47 0.60
C LEU A 276 7.36 6.95 0.25
N ALA A 277 8.46 7.66 -0.01
CA ALA A 277 8.41 9.06 -0.41
C ALA A 277 7.55 9.26 -1.67
N GLN A 278 7.67 8.38 -2.65
CA GLN A 278 6.92 8.47 -3.90
C GLN A 278 5.46 7.98 -3.79
N SER A 279 5.07 7.27 -2.74
CA SER A 279 3.71 6.75 -2.52
C SER A 279 3.00 7.37 -1.34
N CYS A 280 3.49 8.47 -0.79
CA CYS A 280 2.79 9.18 0.28
C CYS A 280 1.44 9.68 -0.22
N ASP A 281 0.39 9.50 0.61
CA ASP A 281 -1.02 9.72 0.24
C ASP A 281 -1.47 8.98 -1.03
N GLY A 282 -0.71 7.97 -1.44
CA GLY A 282 -0.94 7.11 -2.59
C GLY A 282 -1.02 5.63 -2.20
N MET A 283 -0.93 4.76 -3.22
CA MET A 283 -0.95 3.32 -3.03
C MET A 283 0.43 2.70 -3.25
N LEU A 284 0.82 1.79 -2.35
CA LEU A 284 2.00 0.95 -2.45
C LEU A 284 1.58 -0.52 -2.39
N ASP A 285 2.04 -1.32 -3.35
CA ASP A 285 1.71 -2.74 -3.43
C ASP A 285 2.93 -3.64 -3.23
N PHE A 286 2.70 -4.77 -2.53
CA PHE A 286 3.71 -5.80 -2.28
C PHE A 286 3.15 -7.17 -2.64
N ASP A 287 3.74 -7.81 -3.64
CA ASP A 287 3.31 -9.13 -4.10
C ASP A 287 4.12 -10.26 -3.44
N CYS A 288 3.46 -11.40 -3.20
CA CYS A 288 4.06 -12.66 -2.75
C CYS A 288 4.85 -12.56 -1.44
N LEU A 289 4.17 -12.24 -0.33
CA LEU A 289 4.77 -12.34 1.00
C LEU A 289 5.23 -13.77 1.27
N SER A 290 6.54 -13.95 1.43
CA SER A 290 7.12 -15.25 1.78
C SER A 290 6.69 -15.70 3.17
N GLU A 291 6.73 -17.00 3.44
CA GLU A 291 6.47 -17.56 4.77
C GLU A 291 7.47 -17.10 5.85
N ASN A 292 8.62 -16.60 5.44
CA ASN A 292 9.69 -16.14 6.32
C ASN A 292 10.20 -14.75 5.88
N PRO A 293 9.39 -13.69 5.98
CA PRO A 293 9.84 -12.33 5.68
C PRO A 293 10.91 -11.90 6.70
N SER A 294 11.84 -11.06 6.28
CA SER A 294 12.85 -10.55 7.21
C SER A 294 12.18 -9.78 8.35
N SER A 295 12.68 -9.94 9.57
CA SER A 295 12.15 -9.23 10.74
C SER A 295 12.30 -7.71 10.62
N GLN A 296 13.29 -7.25 9.86
CA GLN A 296 13.53 -5.84 9.58
C GLN A 296 12.45 -5.28 8.64
N LEU A 297 12.10 -6.00 7.57
CA LEU A 297 11.03 -5.63 6.67
C LEU A 297 9.68 -5.57 7.39
N LEU A 298 9.34 -6.62 8.15
CA LEU A 298 8.12 -6.62 8.97
C LEU A 298 8.10 -5.45 9.96
N GLY A 299 9.21 -5.16 10.63
CA GLY A 299 9.32 -4.02 11.55
C GLY A 299 9.05 -2.68 10.87
N ARG A 300 9.63 -2.45 9.68
CA ARG A 300 9.41 -1.24 8.91
C ARG A 300 7.98 -1.12 8.38
N LEU A 301 7.40 -2.21 7.93
CA LEU A 301 6.05 -2.21 7.37
C LEU A 301 4.96 -2.14 8.45
N THR A 302 5.22 -2.61 9.65
CA THR A 302 4.30 -2.45 10.79
C THR A 302 4.48 -1.13 11.51
N GLY A 303 5.70 -0.53 11.48
CA GLY A 303 6.00 0.82 11.98
C GLY A 303 5.48 1.96 11.10
N LEU A 304 4.74 1.66 10.05
CA LEU A 304 4.33 2.61 9.04
C LEU A 304 3.11 3.45 9.44
N GLY A 305 3.28 4.72 9.35
CA GLY A 305 2.50 5.82 9.91
C GLY A 305 3.32 6.56 10.96
N ASP A 306 4.59 6.13 11.13
CA ASP A 306 5.56 6.81 11.96
C ASP A 306 6.37 7.80 11.12
N GLU A 307 7.08 8.68 11.79
CA GLU A 307 7.96 9.64 11.14
C GLU A 307 9.00 8.92 10.27
N VAL A 308 9.10 9.34 9.02
CA VAL A 308 10.17 8.96 8.11
C VAL A 308 11.22 10.06 8.12
N VAL A 309 12.46 9.70 8.39
CA VAL A 309 13.60 10.62 8.33
C VAL A 309 14.43 10.25 7.10
N SER A 310 14.36 11.07 6.07
CA SER A 310 15.10 10.87 4.82
C SER A 310 15.66 12.18 4.32
N GLY A 311 16.93 12.19 3.90
CA GLY A 311 17.58 13.40 3.34
C GLY A 311 17.64 14.60 4.28
N GLY A 312 17.50 14.39 5.62
CA GLY A 312 17.42 15.45 6.62
C GLY A 312 16.04 16.11 6.72
N ALA A 313 15.01 15.53 6.10
CA ALA A 313 13.61 15.88 6.31
C ALA A 313 12.96 14.84 7.22
N THR A 314 12.02 15.31 8.04
CA THR A 314 11.11 14.45 8.82
C THR A 314 9.70 14.68 8.33
N TRP A 315 9.01 13.63 7.96
CA TRP A 315 7.63 13.68 7.47
C TRP A 315 6.87 12.41 7.85
N ILE A 316 5.55 12.51 7.90
CA ILE A 316 4.69 11.37 8.22
C ILE A 316 4.28 10.69 6.92
N TRP A 317 4.69 9.43 6.77
CA TRP A 317 4.20 8.62 5.67
C TRP A 317 2.76 8.17 5.93
N ARG A 318 1.89 8.42 4.97
CA ARG A 318 0.50 7.97 4.95
C ARG A 318 0.18 7.40 3.59
N GLY A 319 -0.61 6.33 3.55
CA GLY A 319 -1.01 5.73 2.29
C GLY A 319 -1.76 4.42 2.49
N VAL A 320 -2.26 3.87 1.40
CA VAL A 320 -2.86 2.55 1.35
C VAL A 320 -1.81 1.56 0.87
N ARG A 321 -1.70 0.44 1.56
CA ARG A 321 -0.90 -0.69 1.14
C ARG A 321 -1.77 -1.85 0.79
N LEU A 322 -1.51 -2.39 -0.37
CA LEU A 322 -2.09 -3.65 -0.81
C LEU A 322 -1.00 -4.70 -0.82
N SER A 323 -1.27 -5.85 -0.26
CA SER A 323 -0.29 -6.91 -0.12
C SER A 323 -0.91 -8.28 -0.37
N THR A 324 -0.12 -9.22 -0.88
CA THR A 324 -0.57 -10.60 -1.06
C THR A 324 0.35 -11.59 -0.35
N GLY A 325 -0.21 -12.71 0.05
CA GLY A 325 0.52 -13.82 0.67
C GLY A 325 -0.31 -15.10 0.72
N GLU A 326 0.26 -16.15 1.27
CA GLU A 326 -0.46 -17.40 1.47
C GLU A 326 -1.16 -17.48 2.83
N ARG A 327 -0.73 -16.66 3.79
CA ARG A 327 -1.20 -16.66 5.18
C ARG A 327 -1.53 -15.26 5.67
N PRO A 328 -2.41 -15.11 6.68
CA PRO A 328 -2.65 -13.83 7.33
C PRO A 328 -1.35 -13.20 7.83
N LEU A 329 -1.17 -11.90 7.61
CA LEU A 329 0.01 -11.16 8.05
C LEU A 329 0.09 -11.09 9.58
N ALA A 330 -1.06 -10.96 10.26
CA ALA A 330 -1.13 -11.01 11.71
C ALA A 330 -0.49 -12.28 12.28
N ASN A 331 -0.69 -13.44 11.66
CA ASN A 331 -0.12 -14.71 12.08
C ASN A 331 1.41 -14.75 11.87
N LEU A 332 1.91 -14.15 10.79
CA LEU A 332 3.35 -14.06 10.53
C LEU A 332 4.06 -13.16 11.55
N LEU A 333 3.44 -12.05 11.95
CA LEU A 333 3.96 -11.14 12.97
C LEU A 333 4.08 -11.84 14.32
N VAL A 334 3.04 -12.55 14.73
CA VAL A 334 3.04 -13.33 15.97
C VAL A 334 4.10 -14.44 15.94
N ARG A 335 4.21 -15.18 14.83
CA ARG A 335 5.21 -16.25 14.67
C ARG A 335 6.64 -15.72 14.81
N ASN A 336 6.89 -14.51 14.32
CA ASN A 336 8.21 -13.86 14.43
C ASN A 336 8.43 -13.16 15.78
N ARG A 337 7.59 -13.42 16.79
CA ARG A 337 7.67 -12.85 18.16
C ARG A 337 7.71 -11.32 18.19
N LYS A 338 7.14 -10.64 17.22
CA LYS A 338 6.97 -9.19 17.25
C LYS A 338 5.77 -8.87 18.13
N ILE A 339 6.02 -8.17 19.23
CA ILE A 339 4.95 -7.53 19.98
C ILE A 339 4.49 -6.35 19.14
N VAL A 340 3.37 -6.52 18.45
CA VAL A 340 2.77 -5.45 17.65
C VAL A 340 1.75 -4.74 18.52
N PRO A 341 1.86 -3.43 18.75
CA PRO A 341 0.87 -2.67 19.50
C PRO A 341 -0.53 -2.82 18.90
N ALA A 342 -1.57 -2.83 19.75
CA ALA A 342 -2.96 -2.99 19.31
C ALA A 342 -3.37 -1.90 18.29
N ALA A 343 -2.86 -0.69 18.44
CA ALA A 343 -3.07 0.42 17.50
C ALA A 343 -2.49 0.13 16.09
N MET A 344 -1.40 -0.63 16.00
CA MET A 344 -0.83 -1.08 14.73
C MET A 344 -1.63 -2.21 14.11
N MET A 345 -2.10 -3.15 14.94
CA MET A 345 -2.93 -4.27 14.45
C MET A 345 -4.24 -3.77 13.84
N SER A 346 -4.78 -2.64 14.31
CA SER A 346 -5.98 -2.04 13.72
C SER A 346 -5.77 -1.46 12.31
N ARG A 347 -4.52 -1.29 11.89
CA ARG A 347 -4.14 -0.79 10.55
C ARG A 347 -3.86 -1.91 9.55
N ILE A 348 -3.70 -3.15 10.03
CA ILE A 348 -3.44 -4.34 9.23
C ILE A 348 -4.74 -5.14 9.13
N ILE A 349 -5.25 -5.25 7.95
CA ILE A 349 -6.53 -5.90 7.66
C ILE A 349 -6.26 -7.09 6.74
N ASP A 350 -6.31 -8.30 7.33
CA ASP A 350 -6.15 -9.55 6.61
C ASP A 350 -7.48 -9.95 5.97
N ILE A 351 -7.50 -10.17 4.66
CA ILE A 351 -8.69 -10.50 3.86
C ILE A 351 -8.43 -11.81 3.12
N THR A 352 -9.31 -12.79 3.28
CA THR A 352 -9.22 -14.01 2.46
C THR A 352 -9.48 -13.68 0.99
N ALA A 353 -8.63 -14.19 0.11
CA ALA A 353 -8.76 -14.01 -1.33
C ALA A 353 -9.40 -15.21 -2.03
N ASP A 354 -9.59 -16.32 -1.34
CA ASP A 354 -10.32 -17.47 -1.83
C ASP A 354 -11.82 -17.32 -1.49
N ILE A 355 -12.58 -16.73 -2.41
CA ILE A 355 -13.94 -16.25 -2.14
C ILE A 355 -15.00 -16.76 -3.13
N GLY A 356 -14.59 -17.44 -4.16
CA GLY A 356 -15.48 -17.88 -5.22
C GLY A 356 -15.02 -19.17 -5.89
N PRO A 357 -15.79 -19.66 -6.86
CA PRO A 357 -15.47 -20.89 -7.60
C PRO A 357 -14.16 -20.78 -8.42
N HIS A 358 -13.67 -19.55 -8.62
CA HIS A 358 -12.47 -19.25 -9.37
C HIS A 358 -11.43 -18.48 -8.50
N GLY A 359 -11.34 -18.83 -7.21
CA GLY A 359 -10.45 -18.17 -6.25
C GLY A 359 -10.89 -16.75 -5.91
N ALA A 360 -10.14 -15.74 -6.33
CA ALA A 360 -10.45 -14.32 -6.10
C ALA A 360 -11.54 -13.76 -7.04
N LEU A 361 -12.03 -14.56 -7.99
CA LEU A 361 -13.02 -14.15 -8.99
C LEU A 361 -14.37 -14.80 -8.74
N GLN A 362 -15.44 -14.03 -8.90
CA GLN A 362 -16.81 -14.49 -8.81
C GLN A 362 -17.48 -14.62 -10.18
N THR A 363 -17.10 -13.75 -11.13
CA THR A 363 -17.62 -13.78 -12.50
C THR A 363 -16.48 -13.72 -13.50
N LEU A 364 -16.64 -14.45 -14.59
CA LEU A 364 -15.67 -14.53 -15.69
C LEU A 364 -16.09 -13.71 -16.93
N HIS A 365 -17.20 -12.98 -16.87
CA HIS A 365 -17.71 -12.14 -17.96
C HIS A 365 -17.77 -12.87 -19.34
N GLY A 366 -18.19 -14.14 -19.34
CA GLY A 366 -18.33 -14.94 -20.55
C GLY A 366 -17.05 -15.61 -21.06
N HIS A 367 -15.95 -15.54 -20.29
CA HIS A 367 -14.75 -16.34 -20.60
C HIS A 367 -14.90 -17.77 -20.12
N ASP A 368 -14.26 -18.71 -20.80
CA ASP A 368 -14.37 -20.15 -20.54
C ASP A 368 -13.85 -20.55 -19.15
N ASP A 369 -12.77 -19.90 -18.69
CA ASP A 369 -12.15 -20.16 -17.40
C ASP A 369 -11.47 -18.89 -16.82
N GLY A 370 -10.99 -19.02 -15.57
CA GLY A 370 -10.33 -17.93 -14.86
C GLY A 370 -9.02 -17.47 -15.53
N ASP A 371 -8.27 -18.37 -16.16
CA ASP A 371 -7.00 -18.03 -16.83
C ASP A 371 -7.25 -17.21 -18.09
N ALA A 372 -8.24 -17.56 -18.91
CA ALA A 372 -8.65 -16.80 -20.08
C ALA A 372 -9.10 -15.38 -19.69
N PHE A 373 -9.93 -15.26 -18.66
CA PHE A 373 -10.32 -13.96 -18.09
C PHE A 373 -9.10 -13.14 -17.65
N LEU A 374 -8.18 -13.74 -16.89
CA LEU A 374 -7.00 -13.04 -16.38
C LEU A 374 -6.00 -12.67 -17.49
N VAL A 375 -5.93 -13.43 -18.58
CA VAL A 375 -5.14 -13.07 -19.78
C VAL A 375 -5.70 -11.82 -20.43
N THR A 376 -7.01 -11.78 -20.67
CA THR A 376 -7.71 -10.61 -21.25
C THR A 376 -7.53 -9.38 -20.37
N MET A 377 -7.76 -9.52 -19.05
CA MET A 377 -7.57 -8.44 -18.09
C MET A 377 -6.13 -7.88 -18.11
N ARG A 378 -5.11 -8.75 -18.19
CA ARG A 378 -3.70 -8.33 -18.32
C ARG A 378 -3.44 -7.54 -19.59
N GLN A 379 -4.04 -7.92 -20.71
CA GLN A 379 -3.91 -7.21 -21.97
C GLN A 379 -4.57 -5.83 -21.87
N ALA A 380 -5.78 -5.75 -21.31
CA ALA A 380 -6.50 -4.50 -21.07
C ALA A 380 -5.69 -3.52 -20.20
N MET A 381 -5.15 -3.99 -19.07
CA MET A 381 -4.32 -3.17 -18.18
C MET A 381 -3.00 -2.72 -18.82
N ARG A 382 -2.44 -3.50 -19.76
CA ARG A 382 -1.25 -3.08 -20.52
C ARG A 382 -1.58 -2.00 -21.54
N ALA A 383 -2.73 -2.10 -22.18
CA ALA A 383 -3.20 -1.14 -23.16
C ALA A 383 -3.66 0.17 -22.52
N HIS A 384 -4.27 0.10 -21.34
CA HIS A 384 -4.86 1.25 -20.66
C HIS A 384 -4.50 1.25 -19.17
N HIS A 385 -3.77 2.28 -18.69
CA HIS A 385 -3.42 2.47 -17.29
C HIS A 385 -2.97 3.89 -16.97
N GLY A 386 -2.98 4.28 -15.70
CA GLY A 386 -2.41 5.54 -15.21
C GLY A 386 -3.30 6.76 -15.40
N HIS A 387 -4.58 6.61 -15.70
CA HIS A 387 -5.50 7.71 -16.01
C HIS A 387 -6.52 8.00 -14.89
N LEU A 388 -6.97 6.99 -14.15
CA LEU A 388 -8.05 7.15 -13.19
C LEU A 388 -7.63 8.02 -11.99
N MET A 389 -6.49 7.74 -11.39
CA MET A 389 -6.02 8.48 -10.21
C MET A 389 -5.82 9.97 -10.48
N PRO A 390 -5.18 10.41 -11.57
CA PRO A 390 -5.10 11.84 -11.90
C PRO A 390 -6.46 12.51 -12.02
N ALA A 391 -7.42 11.86 -12.69
CA ALA A 391 -8.78 12.38 -12.84
C ALA A 391 -9.49 12.48 -11.48
N PHE A 392 -9.34 11.49 -10.62
CA PHE A 392 -9.91 11.46 -9.27
C PHE A 392 -9.30 12.55 -8.37
N ILE A 393 -7.98 12.75 -8.40
CA ILE A 393 -7.31 13.84 -7.66
C ILE A 393 -7.82 15.20 -8.15
N GLY A 394 -7.94 15.40 -9.46
CA GLY A 394 -8.51 16.63 -10.01
C GLY A 394 -9.93 16.91 -9.50
N ALA A 395 -10.74 15.85 -9.34
CA ALA A 395 -12.09 15.98 -8.77
C ALA A 395 -12.05 16.31 -7.26
N ILE A 396 -11.16 15.66 -6.50
CA ILE A 396 -10.97 15.97 -5.06
C ILE A 396 -10.57 17.44 -4.87
N ILE A 397 -9.63 17.93 -5.65
CA ILE A 397 -9.13 19.32 -5.53
C ILE A 397 -10.26 20.33 -5.75
N ARG A 398 -11.10 20.14 -6.78
CA ARG A 398 -12.23 21.04 -7.06
C ARG A 398 -13.24 21.12 -5.92
N ASP A 399 -13.51 19.97 -5.28
CA ASP A 399 -14.57 19.85 -4.27
C ASP A 399 -14.01 19.73 -2.84
N ARG A 400 -12.73 20.05 -2.64
CA ARG A 400 -11.97 19.70 -1.43
C ARG A 400 -12.64 20.15 -0.12
N SER A 401 -13.07 21.40 -0.05
CA SER A 401 -13.71 21.95 1.15
C SER A 401 -15.03 21.26 1.47
N ALA A 402 -15.85 20.97 0.46
CA ALA A 402 -17.11 20.25 0.62
C ALA A 402 -16.86 18.80 1.06
N ILE A 403 -15.84 18.13 0.49
CA ILE A 403 -15.45 16.77 0.86
C ILE A 403 -15.04 16.73 2.33
N ILE A 404 -14.15 17.62 2.78
CA ILE A 404 -13.69 17.65 4.19
C ILE A 404 -14.87 17.82 5.14
N GLY A 405 -15.81 18.74 4.83
CA GLY A 405 -16.99 18.98 5.66
C GLY A 405 -17.95 17.79 5.73
N ALA A 406 -18.08 17.03 4.64
CA ALA A 406 -19.01 15.90 4.55
C ALA A 406 -18.45 14.57 5.07
N LEU A 407 -17.12 14.35 4.99
CA LEU A 407 -16.48 13.08 5.29
C LEU A 407 -16.83 12.48 6.67
N PRO A 408 -16.87 13.23 7.79
CA PRO A 408 -17.19 12.64 9.09
C PRO A 408 -18.58 11.98 9.12
N GLN A 409 -19.58 12.67 8.57
CA GLN A 409 -20.94 12.16 8.50
C GLN A 409 -21.05 11.01 7.49
N GLN A 410 -20.43 11.13 6.33
CA GLN A 410 -20.40 10.06 5.32
C GLN A 410 -19.77 8.79 5.86
N ILE A 411 -18.65 8.88 6.60
CA ILE A 411 -18.01 7.73 7.24
C ILE A 411 -18.98 7.05 8.21
N ALA A 412 -19.66 7.82 9.06
CA ALA A 412 -20.60 7.25 10.02
C ALA A 412 -21.77 6.53 9.33
N THR A 413 -22.36 7.16 8.32
CA THR A 413 -23.47 6.58 7.56
C THR A 413 -23.03 5.35 6.77
N THR A 414 -21.84 5.40 6.13
CA THR A 414 -21.30 4.27 5.36
C THR A 414 -20.95 3.10 6.27
N ILE A 415 -20.45 3.32 7.49
CA ILE A 415 -20.24 2.25 8.47
C ILE A 415 -21.57 1.56 8.78
N ALA A 416 -22.65 2.32 9.03
CA ALA A 416 -23.96 1.75 9.29
C ALA A 416 -24.46 0.90 8.11
N ALA A 417 -24.33 1.39 6.88
CA ALA A 417 -24.69 0.66 5.66
C ALA A 417 -23.85 -0.61 5.46
N ILE A 418 -22.55 -0.57 5.77
CA ILE A 418 -21.68 -1.74 5.71
C ILE A 418 -22.10 -2.79 6.73
N LEU A 419 -22.38 -2.38 7.97
CA LEU A 419 -22.81 -3.30 9.04
C LEU A 419 -24.15 -3.97 8.68
N ASP A 420 -25.09 -3.20 8.20
CA ASP A 420 -26.41 -3.71 7.77
C ASP A 420 -26.26 -4.72 6.63
N ARG A 421 -25.60 -4.36 5.52
CA ARG A 421 -25.41 -5.25 4.36
C ARG A 421 -24.56 -6.48 4.66
N ALA A 422 -23.61 -6.39 5.56
CA ALA A 422 -22.77 -7.51 5.99
C ALA A 422 -23.40 -8.32 7.13
N GLU A 423 -24.64 -8.01 7.53
CA GLU A 423 -25.37 -8.63 8.65
C GLU A 423 -24.54 -8.65 9.96
N LEU A 424 -23.81 -7.57 10.22
CA LEU A 424 -22.95 -7.43 11.38
C LEU A 424 -23.67 -6.67 12.51
N PRO A 425 -23.61 -7.19 13.75
CA PRO A 425 -24.24 -6.49 14.87
C PRO A 425 -23.49 -5.18 15.19
N ALA A 426 -24.24 -4.17 15.64
CA ALA A 426 -23.70 -2.83 15.89
C ALA A 426 -22.60 -2.80 16.99
N ASP A 427 -22.58 -3.77 17.90
CA ASP A 427 -21.56 -3.93 18.96
C ASP A 427 -20.17 -4.29 18.42
N VAL A 428 -20.07 -4.73 17.17
CA VAL A 428 -18.78 -4.91 16.45
C VAL A 428 -18.04 -3.57 16.30
N CYS A 429 -18.77 -2.43 16.31
CA CYS A 429 -18.20 -1.10 16.11
C CYS A 429 -17.52 -0.52 17.36
N THR A 430 -16.58 -1.25 17.98
CA THR A 430 -15.86 -0.83 19.18
C THR A 430 -14.34 -0.95 19.04
N GLY A 431 -13.59 -0.07 19.71
CA GLY A 431 -12.14 -0.12 19.81
C GLY A 431 -11.44 -0.19 18.44
N SER A 432 -10.51 -1.11 18.29
CA SER A 432 -9.73 -1.31 17.05
C SER A 432 -10.58 -1.71 15.84
N ARG A 433 -11.72 -2.37 16.06
CA ARG A 433 -12.64 -2.74 14.97
C ARG A 433 -13.32 -1.51 14.37
N ARG A 434 -13.69 -0.52 15.19
CA ARG A 434 -14.21 0.76 14.70
C ARG A 434 -13.22 1.46 13.80
N GLU A 435 -11.93 1.46 14.15
CA GLU A 435 -10.89 2.05 13.31
C GLU A 435 -10.72 1.32 11.98
N ALA A 436 -10.84 0.00 11.96
CA ALA A 436 -10.87 -0.77 10.72
C ALA A 436 -12.11 -0.47 9.87
N LEU A 437 -13.30 -0.38 10.49
CA LEU A 437 -14.54 -0.02 9.80
C LEU A 437 -14.49 1.38 9.18
N ARG A 438 -13.85 2.36 9.84
CA ARG A 438 -13.63 3.69 9.24
C ARG A 438 -12.81 3.60 7.95
N ARG A 439 -11.84 2.69 7.89
CA ARG A 439 -11.02 2.45 6.69
C ARG A 439 -11.82 1.80 5.57
N PHE A 440 -12.62 0.78 5.89
CA PHE A 440 -13.54 0.18 4.93
C PHE A 440 -14.54 1.21 4.40
N ALA A 441 -15.12 2.04 5.29
CA ALA A 441 -16.03 3.10 4.88
C ALA A 441 -15.36 4.10 3.92
N LEU A 442 -14.10 4.49 4.20
CA LEU A 442 -13.38 5.39 3.31
C LEU A 442 -13.12 4.78 1.92
N VAL A 443 -12.87 3.47 1.85
CA VAL A 443 -12.75 2.72 0.58
C VAL A 443 -14.07 2.76 -0.19
N ALA A 444 -15.20 2.50 0.47
CA ALA A 444 -16.53 2.58 -0.15
C ALA A 444 -16.84 4.00 -0.63
N ILE A 445 -16.61 5.02 0.19
CA ILE A 445 -16.80 6.44 -0.16
C ILE A 445 -15.97 6.81 -1.39
N ALA A 446 -14.70 6.43 -1.46
CA ALA A 446 -13.85 6.73 -2.62
C ALA A 446 -14.40 6.10 -3.92
N GLY A 447 -14.91 4.87 -3.83
CA GLY A 447 -15.58 4.20 -4.95
C GLY A 447 -16.86 4.91 -5.38
N GLU A 448 -17.77 5.20 -4.45
CA GLU A 448 -19.04 5.89 -4.74
C GLU A 448 -18.81 7.31 -5.27
N MET A 449 -17.85 8.04 -4.71
CA MET A 449 -17.43 9.34 -5.24
C MET A 449 -16.97 9.25 -6.69
N SER A 450 -16.27 8.19 -7.05
CA SER A 450 -15.79 7.98 -8.42
C SER A 450 -16.93 7.57 -9.37
N ILE A 451 -17.88 6.78 -8.90
CA ILE A 451 -19.10 6.42 -9.63
C ILE A 451 -19.94 7.67 -9.90
N ALA A 452 -20.23 8.47 -8.87
CA ALA A 452 -21.03 9.69 -9.00
C ALA A 452 -20.42 10.72 -9.96
N ARG A 453 -19.10 10.68 -10.17
CA ARG A 453 -18.38 11.57 -11.11
C ARG A 453 -18.13 10.94 -12.49
N GLY A 454 -18.70 9.78 -12.77
CA GLY A 454 -18.51 9.07 -14.04
C GLY A 454 -17.08 8.56 -14.27
N LEU A 455 -16.26 8.50 -13.22
CA LEU A 455 -14.90 7.96 -13.29
C LEU A 455 -14.86 6.43 -13.22
N LEU A 456 -15.85 5.82 -12.56
CA LEU A 456 -16.10 4.37 -12.58
C LEU A 456 -17.45 4.10 -13.24
N PRO A 457 -17.53 3.23 -14.26
CA PRO A 457 -18.75 2.95 -15.01
C PRO A 457 -19.63 1.91 -14.29
N TRP A 458 -19.72 2.00 -12.97
CA TRP A 458 -20.50 1.07 -12.14
C TRP A 458 -21.82 1.70 -11.70
N PRO A 459 -22.86 0.88 -11.45
CA PRO A 459 -24.07 1.36 -10.82
C PRO A 459 -23.81 1.94 -9.43
N GLY A 460 -24.57 2.97 -9.05
CA GLY A 460 -24.53 3.53 -7.69
C GLY A 460 -24.74 2.45 -6.63
N GLY A 461 -24.00 2.55 -5.53
CA GLY A 461 -24.02 1.55 -4.44
C GLY A 461 -23.17 0.30 -4.67
N SER A 462 -22.61 0.10 -5.88
CA SER A 462 -21.80 -1.09 -6.19
C SER A 462 -20.50 -1.15 -5.39
N ALA A 463 -19.83 -0.01 -5.19
CA ALA A 463 -18.61 0.03 -4.38
C ALA A 463 -18.91 -0.30 -2.91
N THR A 464 -19.99 0.27 -2.36
CA THR A 464 -20.45 -0.04 -1.00
C THR A 464 -20.81 -1.51 -0.84
N ALA A 465 -21.47 -2.12 -1.82
CA ALA A 465 -21.81 -3.54 -1.80
C ALA A 465 -20.56 -4.43 -1.79
N ALA A 466 -19.59 -4.16 -2.67
CA ALA A 466 -18.32 -4.90 -2.73
C ALA A 466 -17.54 -4.78 -1.41
N VAL A 467 -17.44 -3.57 -0.85
CA VAL A 467 -16.75 -3.34 0.43
C VAL A 467 -17.47 -4.03 1.59
N SER A 468 -18.81 -4.02 1.62
CA SER A 468 -19.60 -4.71 2.65
C SER A 468 -19.33 -6.21 2.65
N SER A 469 -19.32 -6.84 1.47
CA SER A 469 -19.01 -8.24 1.31
C SER A 469 -17.59 -8.59 1.80
N VAL A 470 -16.59 -7.77 1.43
CA VAL A 470 -15.21 -7.92 1.91
C VAL A 470 -15.12 -7.73 3.42
N THR A 471 -15.85 -6.76 3.98
CA THR A 471 -15.90 -6.52 5.44
C THR A 471 -16.52 -7.70 6.19
N GLY A 472 -17.58 -8.32 5.65
CA GLY A 472 -18.17 -9.52 6.22
C GLY A 472 -17.18 -10.67 6.32
N ARG A 473 -16.35 -10.88 5.29
CA ARG A 473 -15.29 -11.90 5.30
C ARG A 473 -14.15 -11.58 6.26
N TRP A 474 -13.76 -10.33 6.38
CA TRP A 474 -12.74 -9.90 7.34
C TRP A 474 -13.12 -10.23 8.79
N ARG A 475 -14.40 -10.08 9.17
CA ARG A 475 -14.91 -10.46 10.49
C ARG A 475 -14.59 -11.91 10.83
N PHE A 476 -14.85 -12.84 9.90
CA PHE A 476 -14.63 -14.28 10.14
C PHE A 476 -13.13 -14.62 10.28
N GLY A 477 -12.23 -13.83 9.68
CA GLY A 477 -10.79 -13.98 9.88
C GLY A 477 -10.28 -13.51 11.25
N GLN A 478 -10.98 -12.57 11.91
CA GLN A 478 -10.57 -12.06 13.23
C GLN A 478 -11.03 -12.95 14.40
N ASP A 479 -12.11 -13.67 14.23
CA ASP A 479 -12.58 -14.64 15.23
C ASP A 479 -11.66 -15.88 15.32
N THR A 480 -10.75 -16.06 14.35
CA THR A 480 -9.69 -17.08 14.44
C THR A 480 -8.62 -16.78 15.49
N ALA A 481 -8.58 -15.59 16.07
CA ALA A 481 -7.68 -15.27 17.20
C ALA A 481 -8.22 -15.74 18.57
N ALA A 482 -9.53 -15.93 18.71
CA ALA A 482 -10.14 -16.79 19.73
C ALA A 482 -10.47 -18.10 19.02
N ALA A 483 -9.99 -19.23 19.55
CA ALA A 483 -10.44 -20.51 19.02
C ALA A 483 -11.98 -20.47 18.92
N PRO A 484 -12.60 -20.68 17.72
CA PRO A 484 -14.02 -20.59 17.59
C PRO A 484 -14.68 -21.45 18.69
N LYS A 485 -15.78 -20.97 19.28
CA LYS A 485 -16.51 -21.77 20.28
C LYS A 485 -16.74 -23.19 19.79
N ASP A 486 -17.06 -23.32 18.50
CA ASP A 486 -17.21 -24.62 17.81
C ASP A 486 -15.92 -25.47 17.87
N MET A 487 -14.76 -24.88 17.76
CA MET A 487 -13.48 -25.59 17.80
C MET A 487 -13.12 -26.05 19.22
N LEU A 488 -13.41 -25.22 20.22
CA LEU A 488 -13.29 -25.63 21.63
C LEU A 488 -14.27 -26.75 21.96
N LEU A 489 -15.50 -26.70 21.44
CA LEU A 489 -16.49 -27.77 21.59
C LEU A 489 -16.04 -29.06 20.91
N ARG A 490 -15.48 -29.00 19.70
CA ARG A 490 -14.93 -30.19 18.98
C ARG A 490 -13.74 -30.79 19.71
N LEU A 491 -12.80 -29.95 20.17
CA LEU A 491 -11.65 -30.42 20.93
C LEU A 491 -12.08 -31.07 22.25
N ARG A 492 -13.04 -30.46 22.94
CA ARG A 492 -13.62 -31.01 24.16
C ARG A 492 -14.33 -32.33 23.89
N ALA A 493 -15.19 -32.39 22.88
CA ALA A 493 -15.89 -33.63 22.49
C ALA A 493 -14.90 -34.74 22.14
N PHE A 494 -13.81 -34.41 21.42
CA PHE A 494 -12.77 -35.39 21.10
C PHE A 494 -12.07 -35.91 22.36
N ILE A 495 -11.69 -35.03 23.29
CA ILE A 495 -11.05 -35.45 24.54
C ILE A 495 -12.01 -36.33 25.37
N ASP A 496 -13.28 -35.93 25.47
CA ASP A 496 -14.28 -36.67 26.22
C ASP A 496 -14.57 -38.04 25.58
N GLN A 497 -14.71 -38.11 24.26
CA GLN A 497 -14.93 -39.36 23.51
C GLN A 497 -13.73 -40.31 23.58
N ASN A 498 -12.53 -39.78 23.58
CA ASN A 498 -11.31 -40.58 23.59
C ASN A 498 -10.70 -40.74 24.99
N ARG A 499 -11.40 -40.33 26.04
CA ARG A 499 -10.91 -40.32 27.41
C ARG A 499 -10.46 -41.72 27.88
N HIS A 500 -11.13 -42.78 27.40
CA HIS A 500 -10.78 -44.17 27.73
C HIS A 500 -9.59 -44.71 26.94
N SER A 501 -9.23 -44.12 25.82
CA SER A 501 -8.07 -44.47 25.00
C SER A 501 -6.80 -43.73 25.40
N LEU A 502 -6.91 -42.67 26.21
CA LEU A 502 -5.78 -41.92 26.75
C LEU A 502 -5.16 -42.68 27.92
N VAL A 503 -3.90 -43.03 27.81
CA VAL A 503 -3.17 -43.80 28.85
C VAL A 503 -2.69 -42.86 29.95
N TRP A 504 -2.90 -43.25 31.19
CA TRP A 504 -2.32 -42.54 32.34
C TRP A 504 -0.81 -42.68 32.35
N ILE A 505 -0.08 -41.57 32.47
CA ILE A 505 1.38 -41.56 32.43
C ILE A 505 1.98 -42.42 33.56
N ASP A 506 1.35 -42.37 34.74
CA ASP A 506 1.87 -43.09 35.93
C ASP A 506 1.61 -44.60 35.85
N ASP A 507 0.54 -45.00 35.18
CA ASP A 507 0.13 -46.43 35.06
C ASP A 507 0.70 -47.10 33.80
N ALA A 508 1.39 -46.36 32.94
CA ALA A 508 1.85 -46.83 31.63
C ALA A 508 2.99 -47.89 31.74
N SER A 509 2.83 -48.98 31.02
CA SER A 509 3.88 -50.00 30.83
C SER A 509 5.06 -49.48 29.98
N PRO A 510 6.23 -50.09 30.06
CA PRO A 510 7.35 -49.72 29.19
C PRO A 510 7.03 -49.80 27.69
N THR A 511 6.24 -50.79 27.27
CA THR A 511 5.84 -51.00 25.88
C THR A 511 4.90 -49.87 25.40
N GLU A 512 4.01 -49.38 26.25
CA GLU A 512 3.13 -48.26 25.93
C GLU A 512 3.91 -46.95 25.83
N ARG A 513 4.93 -46.74 26.67
CA ARG A 513 5.79 -45.54 26.63
C ARG A 513 6.69 -45.46 25.39
N ALA A 514 6.90 -46.61 24.73
CA ALA A 514 7.63 -46.71 23.48
C ALA A 514 6.77 -46.33 22.23
N ASP A 515 5.42 -46.28 22.36
CA ASP A 515 4.50 -45.96 21.26
C ASP A 515 4.34 -44.45 21.08
N PRO A 516 4.92 -43.84 20.02
CA PRO A 516 4.85 -42.39 19.79
C PRO A 516 3.49 -41.91 19.28
N GLY A 517 2.63 -42.81 18.82
CA GLY A 517 1.29 -42.50 18.27
C GLY A 517 0.19 -42.36 19.32
N ARG A 518 0.48 -42.69 20.55
CA ARG A 518 -0.49 -42.78 21.64
C ARG A 518 -0.73 -41.41 22.31
N GLY A 519 -2.00 -41.08 22.66
CA GLY A 519 -2.32 -39.96 23.52
C GLY A 519 -2.15 -40.31 25.01
N TRP A 520 -1.79 -39.31 25.82
CA TRP A 520 -1.49 -39.48 27.25
C TRP A 520 -2.28 -38.54 28.13
N GLN A 521 -2.41 -38.85 29.41
CA GLN A 521 -3.00 -37.97 30.41
C GLN A 521 -2.33 -38.13 31.79
N ASP A 522 -2.34 -37.03 32.54
CA ASP A 522 -2.05 -36.98 33.98
C ASP A 522 -3.17 -36.23 34.71
N ASP A 523 -2.99 -35.91 35.99
CA ASP A 523 -4.01 -35.18 36.77
C ASP A 523 -4.36 -33.80 36.21
N GLN A 524 -3.40 -33.14 35.58
CA GLN A 524 -3.56 -31.74 35.16
C GLN A 524 -3.74 -31.56 33.63
N PHE A 525 -3.21 -32.51 32.84
CA PHE A 525 -3.09 -32.33 31.42
C PHE A 525 -3.51 -33.57 30.61
N VAL A 526 -3.91 -33.31 29.36
CA VAL A 526 -4.02 -34.28 28.27
C VAL A 526 -2.94 -33.95 27.25
N TYR A 527 -2.28 -34.98 26.73
CA TYR A 527 -1.20 -34.90 25.75
C TYR A 527 -1.64 -35.55 24.45
N LEU A 528 -1.80 -34.77 23.38
CA LEU A 528 -2.19 -35.26 22.05
C LEU A 528 -1.02 -35.19 21.09
N THR A 529 -0.93 -36.17 20.20
CA THR A 529 0.04 -36.14 19.09
C THR A 529 -0.35 -35.09 18.06
N LYS A 530 0.57 -34.78 17.16
CA LYS A 530 0.31 -33.89 16.03
C LYS A 530 -0.83 -34.45 15.16
N ASP A 531 -0.79 -35.75 14.85
CA ASP A 531 -1.77 -36.39 13.96
C ASP A 531 -3.16 -36.42 14.58
N GLN A 532 -3.28 -36.70 15.89
CA GLN A 532 -4.55 -36.62 16.62
C GLN A 532 -5.12 -35.19 16.60
N LEU A 533 -4.24 -34.18 16.70
CA LEU A 533 -4.68 -32.80 16.71
C LEU A 533 -5.09 -32.32 15.31
N GLU A 534 -4.40 -32.74 14.25
CA GLU A 534 -4.73 -32.39 12.86
C GLU A 534 -6.09 -32.92 12.41
N THR A 535 -6.58 -34.02 13.01
CA THR A 535 -7.95 -34.50 12.75
C THR A 535 -9.05 -33.60 13.32
N ILE A 536 -8.72 -32.84 14.37
CA ILE A 536 -9.68 -31.96 15.07
C ILE A 536 -9.52 -30.51 14.62
N LEU A 537 -8.29 -30.10 14.43
CA LEU A 537 -7.86 -28.74 14.15
C LEU A 537 -7.07 -28.72 12.83
N PRO A 538 -7.74 -28.55 11.67
CA PRO A 538 -7.08 -28.60 10.37
C PRO A 538 -6.07 -27.47 10.14
N HIS A 539 -6.02 -26.46 11.01
CA HIS A 539 -5.11 -25.33 10.89
C HIS A 539 -4.25 -25.13 12.14
N ARG A 540 -2.92 -25.07 11.94
CA ARG A 540 -1.93 -24.78 13.00
C ARG A 540 -2.19 -23.47 13.77
N ASP A 541 -2.84 -22.53 13.14
CA ASP A 541 -3.14 -21.19 13.71
C ASP A 541 -4.15 -21.27 14.85
N ALA A 542 -5.02 -22.27 14.84
CA ALA A 542 -5.94 -22.57 15.92
C ALA A 542 -5.23 -22.87 17.25
N ILE A 543 -4.08 -23.52 17.18
CA ILE A 543 -3.28 -23.86 18.37
C ILE A 543 -2.77 -22.62 19.08
N PHE A 544 -2.47 -21.56 18.32
CA PHE A 544 -2.02 -20.29 18.90
C PHE A 544 -3.12 -19.64 19.76
N GLY A 545 -4.37 -19.63 19.28
CA GLY A 545 -5.52 -19.17 20.06
C GLY A 545 -5.65 -19.91 21.38
N LEU A 546 -5.45 -21.24 21.36
CA LEU A 546 -5.50 -22.09 22.54
C LEU A 546 -4.32 -21.83 23.50
N VAL A 547 -3.13 -21.54 22.97
CA VAL A 547 -1.96 -21.15 23.80
C VAL A 547 -2.22 -19.80 24.48
N LYS A 548 -2.80 -18.84 23.77
CA LYS A 548 -3.12 -17.51 24.30
C LYS A 548 -4.17 -17.56 25.40
N GLN A 549 -5.11 -18.49 25.29
CA GLN A 549 -6.14 -18.75 26.31
C GLN A 549 -5.63 -19.59 27.48
N GLY A 550 -4.38 -20.05 27.43
CA GLY A 550 -3.80 -20.93 28.45
C GLY A 550 -4.37 -22.35 28.46
N ILE A 551 -5.12 -22.72 27.41
CA ILE A 551 -5.66 -24.09 27.22
C ILE A 551 -4.55 -25.04 26.80
N VAL A 552 -3.72 -24.64 25.80
CA VAL A 552 -2.47 -25.33 25.46
C VAL A 552 -1.33 -24.71 26.26
N VAL A 553 -0.57 -25.54 26.95
CA VAL A 553 0.58 -25.14 27.77
C VAL A 553 1.86 -25.63 27.13
N PRO A 554 2.64 -24.76 26.46
CA PRO A 554 3.90 -25.14 25.84
C PRO A 554 4.94 -25.61 26.85
N GLY A 555 5.89 -26.46 26.43
CA GLY A 555 7.10 -26.71 27.15
C GLY A 555 8.03 -25.50 27.17
N GLY A 556 8.96 -25.38 28.12
CA GLY A 556 9.87 -24.24 28.26
C GLY A 556 10.93 -24.11 27.14
N GLU A 557 10.84 -24.85 26.05
CA GLU A 557 11.75 -24.76 24.91
C GLU A 557 11.41 -23.57 24.01
N ARG A 558 12.42 -22.76 23.65
CA ARG A 558 12.28 -21.63 22.73
C ARG A 558 11.70 -22.11 21.39
N ASN A 559 10.67 -21.45 20.90
CA ASN A 559 10.04 -21.65 19.58
C ASN A 559 9.18 -22.91 19.40
N SER A 560 8.72 -23.58 20.45
CA SER A 560 7.84 -24.75 20.31
C SER A 560 6.56 -24.61 21.14
N TRP A 561 5.41 -24.84 20.52
CA TRP A 561 4.12 -24.98 21.23
C TRP A 561 3.89 -26.37 21.78
N THR A 562 4.82 -27.27 21.54
CA THR A 562 4.78 -28.64 22.03
C THR A 562 5.52 -28.79 23.36
N TYR A 563 5.10 -29.78 24.10
CA TYR A 563 5.76 -30.25 25.33
C TYR A 563 6.57 -31.50 25.03
N ARG A 564 7.80 -31.55 25.47
CA ARG A 564 8.67 -32.73 25.36
C ARG A 564 8.49 -33.62 26.57
N MET A 565 8.13 -34.89 26.34
CA MET A 565 7.91 -35.86 27.42
C MET A 565 9.19 -36.14 28.25
N GLY A 566 8.97 -36.58 29.49
CA GLY A 566 10.02 -36.88 30.43
C GLY A 566 10.97 -38.03 29.97
N ARG A 567 12.06 -38.26 30.70
CA ARG A 567 13.07 -39.27 30.36
C ARG A 567 12.57 -40.72 30.40
N GLN A 568 11.39 -40.94 31.02
CA GLN A 568 10.73 -42.25 31.06
C GLN A 568 10.14 -42.68 29.72
N PHE A 569 10.06 -41.77 28.74
CA PHE A 569 9.58 -42.07 27.39
C PHE A 569 10.74 -42.28 26.44
N GLU A 570 10.69 -43.36 25.66
CA GLU A 570 11.66 -43.66 24.63
C GLU A 570 11.65 -42.54 23.58
N HIS A 571 12.79 -42.08 23.10
CA HIS A 571 12.96 -40.97 22.16
C HIS A 571 12.37 -39.60 22.59
N ARG A 572 11.82 -39.49 23.79
CA ARG A 572 11.23 -38.24 24.34
C ARG A 572 10.36 -37.49 23.34
N PRO A 573 9.25 -38.08 22.87
CA PRO A 573 8.40 -37.52 21.84
C PRO A 573 7.78 -36.20 22.28
N ARG A 574 7.31 -35.41 21.28
CA ARG A 574 6.68 -34.10 21.48
C ARG A 574 5.19 -34.19 21.31
N TYR A 575 4.45 -33.61 22.25
CA TYR A 575 2.99 -33.57 22.30
C TYR A 575 2.47 -32.17 22.49
N TYR A 576 1.22 -31.92 22.08
CA TYR A 576 0.48 -30.76 22.53
C TYR A 576 -0.16 -31.06 23.88
N ARG A 577 0.08 -30.19 24.87
CA ARG A 577 -0.33 -30.38 26.25
C ARG A 577 -1.51 -29.47 26.58
N PHE A 578 -2.67 -30.05 26.85
CA PHE A 578 -3.93 -29.35 27.12
C PHE A 578 -4.29 -29.42 28.61
N ARG A 579 -4.71 -28.30 29.21
CA ARG A 579 -5.21 -28.29 30.58
C ARG A 579 -6.53 -29.05 30.69
N LYS A 580 -6.70 -29.87 31.76
CA LYS A 580 -7.95 -30.53 32.11
C LYS A 580 -8.92 -29.60 32.84
N ASP A 581 -8.47 -28.49 33.44
CA ASP A 581 -9.33 -27.55 34.14
C ASP A 581 -10.28 -26.83 33.19
N LEU A 582 -11.53 -27.25 33.19
CA LEU A 582 -12.60 -26.74 32.31
C LEU A 582 -12.94 -25.27 32.57
N ARG A 583 -12.54 -24.68 33.72
CA ARG A 583 -12.72 -23.25 34.01
C ARG A 583 -11.88 -22.35 33.11
N VAL A 584 -10.80 -22.87 32.56
CA VAL A 584 -9.94 -22.17 31.59
C VAL A 584 -10.57 -22.20 30.19
N TRP A 585 -11.47 -23.17 29.93
CA TRP A 585 -12.16 -23.34 28.67
C TRP A 585 -13.46 -22.53 28.66
N LYS A 586 -13.33 -21.19 28.63
CA LYS A 586 -14.51 -20.32 28.48
C LYS A 586 -15.13 -20.50 27.11
N VAL A 587 -16.17 -21.31 27.05
CA VAL A 587 -17.02 -21.53 25.85
C VAL A 587 -18.09 -20.45 25.78
#